data_324373070b0c2d7c58bd0fe396d49215
#
_entry.id   324373070b0c2d7c58bd0fe396d49215
#
_cell.length_a   1.000
_cell.length_b   1.000
_cell.length_c   1.000
_cell.angle_alpha   90.00
_cell.angle_beta   90.00
_cell.angle_gamma   90.00
#
_symmetry.space_group_name_H-M   'P 1'
#
loop_
_entity.id
_entity.type
_entity.pdbx_description
1 polymer ?
#
loop_
_entity_poly.entity_id
_entity_poly.type
_entity_poly.pdbx_seq_one_letter_code
_entity_poly.pdbx_strand_id
1 'polypeptide(L)'
;IRRQRQMCIRDRFRLNNQNRGSGNKESLWVLQYDYLNPGSNTDYNASFSFIPYYQNIKITAKNEAGEEVNTTAFLGVTDGKCGRGIGWIQPTSHFFNDIWSKGSENDIRNSEYNIIRDVRIDNPESPAFGQWLVKDGYYKQLDSIRQWYPLMTKISRVNNFPEEFYQKDANGNPLMTPFGEHLVINSANGSYKDVYLFRLAETYLLRAEAYVNKGDQAKAAADVNTVRSRANADPAQPAEVNIDYILDERLRELYCEELRMLTLCRMGKLADRNRRYNPRTGMSIEDYHNLWPIPYSEIERNVYATIEQNPGY
;
A
#
# COMPACT_ATOMS: atom_id res chain seq x y z
N ILE A 1 3.15 -8.29 25.03
CA ILE A 1 4.32 -8.30 24.13
C ILE A 1 3.87 -8.29 22.65
N ARG A 2 2.90 -9.11 22.25
CA ARG A 2 2.40 -9.15 20.85
C ARG A 2 1.77 -7.82 20.42
N ARG A 3 0.92 -7.22 21.27
CA ARG A 3 0.35 -5.86 21.05
C ARG A 3 1.42 -4.77 20.99
N GLN A 4 2.42 -4.80 21.88
CA GLN A 4 3.51 -3.82 21.88
C GLN A 4 4.39 -3.91 20.61
N ARG A 5 4.70 -5.11 20.10
CA ARG A 5 5.46 -5.28 18.84
C ARG A 5 4.66 -4.87 17.63
N GLN A 6 3.35 -5.15 17.60
CA GLN A 6 2.44 -4.67 16.55
C GLN A 6 2.36 -3.14 16.52
N MET A 7 2.33 -2.50 17.69
CA MET A 7 2.43 -1.05 17.80
C MET A 7 3.77 -0.51 17.24
N CYS A 8 4.90 -1.15 17.53
CA CYS A 8 6.22 -0.68 17.07
C CYS A 8 6.39 -0.59 15.54
N ILE A 9 5.81 -1.51 14.75
CA ILE A 9 5.92 -1.43 13.28
C ILE A 9 4.94 -0.40 12.72
N ARG A 10 3.70 -0.40 13.19
CA ARG A 10 2.70 0.59 12.80
C ARG A 10 3.12 2.00 13.20
N ASP A 11 3.72 2.16 14.39
CA ASP A 11 4.12 3.46 14.92
C ASP A 11 5.19 4.15 14.07
N ARG A 12 6.03 3.41 13.35
CA ARG A 12 7.04 3.99 12.43
C ARG A 12 6.45 4.68 11.22
N PHE A 13 5.21 4.37 10.86
CA PHE A 13 4.47 4.97 9.77
C PHE A 13 3.42 5.98 10.26
N ARG A 14 3.36 6.24 11.56
CA ARG A 14 2.50 7.28 12.13
C ARG A 14 3.14 8.65 11.98
N LEU A 15 2.27 9.66 12.06
CA LEU A 15 2.68 11.05 12.07
C LEU A 15 3.83 11.28 13.06
N ASN A 16 4.85 12.02 12.62
CA ASN A 16 6.01 12.45 13.38
C ASN A 16 6.97 11.31 13.84
N ASN A 17 6.79 10.07 13.42
CA ASN A 17 7.66 8.96 13.81
C ASN A 17 8.67 8.56 12.72
N GLN A 18 8.64 9.19 11.55
CA GLN A 18 9.54 8.85 10.44
C GLN A 18 10.90 9.54 10.52
N ASN A 19 11.03 10.61 11.30
CA ASN A 19 12.24 11.40 11.40
C ASN A 19 13.24 10.86 12.41
N ARG A 20 14.53 11.07 12.15
CA ARG A 20 15.60 10.71 13.10
C ARG A 20 15.49 11.47 14.42
N GLY A 21 15.02 12.72 14.39
CA GLY A 21 14.74 13.53 15.57
C GLY A 21 13.69 12.91 16.50
N SER A 22 12.79 12.09 15.97
CA SER A 22 11.81 11.32 16.75
C SER A 22 12.37 10.02 17.35
N GLY A 23 13.68 9.77 17.22
CA GLY A 23 14.33 8.54 17.68
C GLY A 23 14.30 7.39 16.65
N ASN A 24 13.81 7.60 15.43
CA ASN A 24 13.80 6.60 14.38
C ASN A 24 15.19 6.44 13.75
N LYS A 25 15.90 5.36 14.13
CA LYS A 25 17.23 5.04 13.62
C LYS A 25 17.23 4.35 12.25
N GLU A 26 16.09 3.95 11.73
CA GLU A 26 15.96 3.28 10.42
C GLU A 26 15.85 4.25 9.26
N SER A 27 15.43 5.47 9.51
CA SER A 27 15.29 6.51 8.52
C SER A 27 16.66 6.95 7.99
N LEU A 28 16.87 6.86 6.69
CA LEU A 28 18.04 7.37 6.00
C LEU A 28 17.74 8.67 5.28
N TRP A 29 16.63 8.72 4.53
CA TRP A 29 16.14 9.89 3.84
C TRP A 29 14.62 9.95 3.85
N VAL A 30 14.07 11.10 4.24
CA VAL A 30 12.64 11.33 4.42
C VAL A 30 12.26 12.63 3.73
N LEU A 31 11.18 12.58 2.96
CA LEU A 31 10.47 13.78 2.54
C LEU A 31 9.59 14.24 3.71
N GLN A 32 9.79 15.45 4.16
CA GLN A 32 9.01 16.03 5.24
C GLN A 32 7.78 16.74 4.69
N TYR A 33 6.62 16.36 5.22
CA TYR A 33 5.34 16.99 4.95
C TYR A 33 4.73 17.47 6.25
N ASP A 34 4.53 18.77 6.36
CA ASP A 34 3.83 19.39 7.49
C ASP A 34 2.61 20.13 6.98
N TYR A 35 1.42 19.65 7.35
CA TYR A 35 0.17 20.25 6.95
C TYR A 35 0.00 21.70 7.44
N LEU A 36 0.57 22.03 8.60
CA LEU A 36 0.47 23.34 9.21
C LEU A 36 1.52 24.34 8.69
N ASN A 37 2.48 23.89 7.89
CA ASN A 37 3.54 24.74 7.36
C ASN A 37 3.22 25.18 5.93
N PRO A 38 2.91 26.47 5.69
CA PRO A 38 2.52 26.97 4.36
C PRO A 38 3.57 26.80 3.25
N GLY A 39 4.81 26.49 3.58
CA GLY A 39 5.88 26.25 2.62
C GLY A 39 6.08 24.78 2.27
N SER A 40 5.46 23.86 2.98
CA SER A 40 5.50 22.45 2.65
C SER A 40 4.38 22.09 1.69
N ASN A 41 4.70 21.27 0.67
CA ASN A 41 3.63 20.73 -0.16
C ASN A 41 2.80 19.75 0.70
N THR A 42 1.53 20.06 0.87
CA THR A 42 0.63 19.32 1.76
C THR A 42 0.17 17.99 1.14
N ASP A 43 0.43 17.79 -0.15
CA ASP A 43 -0.24 16.76 -0.96
C ASP A 43 0.72 15.68 -1.46
N TYR A 44 1.07 14.73 -0.61
CA TYR A 44 1.55 13.45 -1.12
C TYR A 44 0.35 12.57 -1.46
N ASN A 45 -0.06 12.60 -2.73
CA ASN A 45 -1.27 11.95 -3.23
C ASN A 45 -1.12 10.43 -3.46
N ALA A 46 -0.02 9.80 -3.08
CA ALA A 46 0.12 8.35 -3.23
C ALA A 46 -0.95 7.59 -2.43
N SER A 47 -1.29 8.05 -1.23
CA SER A 47 -2.37 7.46 -0.44
C SER A 47 -3.68 7.40 -1.21
N PHE A 48 -4.09 8.50 -1.81
CA PHE A 48 -5.28 8.62 -2.64
C PHE A 48 -5.32 7.59 -3.77
N SER A 49 -4.20 7.36 -4.44
CA SER A 49 -4.09 6.41 -5.54
C SER A 49 -4.17 4.95 -5.10
N PHE A 50 -3.61 4.62 -3.93
CA PHE A 50 -3.54 3.26 -3.40
C PHE A 50 -4.76 2.87 -2.54
N ILE A 51 -5.55 3.82 -2.05
CA ILE A 51 -6.77 3.54 -1.29
C ILE A 51 -7.92 3.28 -2.28
N PRO A 52 -8.72 2.20 -2.11
CA PRO A 52 -9.85 1.92 -2.97
C PRO A 52 -10.90 3.05 -2.94
N TYR A 53 -11.69 3.15 -3.99
CA TYR A 53 -12.76 4.14 -4.14
C TYR A 53 -14.03 3.71 -3.39
N TYR A 54 -13.88 3.35 -2.12
CA TYR A 54 -14.92 2.71 -1.31
C TYR A 54 -16.13 3.59 -1.02
N GLN A 55 -15.93 4.91 -0.91
CA GLN A 55 -17.00 5.85 -0.54
C GLN A 55 -18.14 5.91 -1.55
N ASN A 56 -17.94 5.41 -2.77
CA ASN A 56 -18.95 5.37 -3.82
C ASN A 56 -19.55 3.97 -4.03
N ILE A 57 -19.29 3.03 -3.12
CA ILE A 57 -19.87 1.69 -3.23
C ILE A 57 -21.39 1.78 -3.03
N LYS A 58 -22.11 1.29 -4.02
CA LYS A 58 -23.54 1.01 -3.91
C LYS A 58 -23.76 -0.49 -3.86
N ILE A 59 -24.71 -0.91 -3.05
CA ILE A 59 -25.10 -2.30 -2.89
C ILE A 59 -26.61 -2.44 -2.95
N THR A 60 -27.06 -3.60 -3.37
CA THR A 60 -28.47 -3.98 -3.34
C THR A 60 -28.69 -5.02 -2.25
N ALA A 61 -29.63 -4.75 -1.36
CA ALA A 61 -30.00 -5.66 -0.29
C ALA A 61 -31.54 -5.68 -0.12
N LYS A 62 -32.07 -6.76 0.43
CA LYS A 62 -33.51 -6.86 0.70
C LYS A 62 -33.84 -6.19 2.03
N ASN A 63 -34.91 -5.37 2.03
CA ASN A 63 -35.48 -4.83 3.25
C ASN A 63 -36.36 -5.89 3.97
N GLU A 64 -36.95 -5.53 5.09
CA GLU A 64 -37.82 -6.40 5.89
C GLU A 64 -39.07 -6.90 5.11
N ALA A 65 -39.53 -6.13 4.12
CA ALA A 65 -40.62 -6.53 3.23
C ALA A 65 -40.19 -7.47 2.10
N GLY A 66 -38.87 -7.80 1.98
CA GLY A 66 -38.30 -8.63 0.93
C GLY A 66 -38.05 -7.90 -0.37
N GLU A 67 -38.19 -6.58 -0.42
CA GLU A 67 -37.96 -5.73 -1.59
C GLU A 67 -36.47 -5.41 -1.73
N GLU A 68 -35.97 -5.40 -2.95
CA GLU A 68 -34.62 -4.99 -3.25
C GLU A 68 -34.45 -3.46 -3.17
N VAL A 69 -33.54 -3.02 -2.32
CA VAL A 69 -33.21 -1.60 -2.14
C VAL A 69 -31.75 -1.38 -2.49
N ASN A 70 -31.49 -0.40 -3.37
CA ASN A 70 -30.15 0.02 -3.74
C ASN A 70 -29.74 1.24 -2.90
N THR A 71 -28.69 1.09 -2.10
CA THR A 71 -28.19 2.15 -1.23
C THR A 71 -26.66 2.27 -1.30
N THR A 72 -26.11 3.40 -0.81
CA THR A 72 -24.68 3.48 -0.53
C THR A 72 -24.33 2.56 0.62
N ALA A 73 -23.19 1.86 0.53
CA ALA A 73 -22.72 1.00 1.61
C ALA A 73 -22.21 1.79 2.82
N PHE A 74 -21.69 2.99 2.55
CA PHE A 74 -21.03 3.81 3.56
C PHE A 74 -21.63 5.21 3.64
N LEU A 75 -21.58 5.80 4.85
CA LEU A 75 -22.00 7.19 5.11
C LEU A 75 -21.07 8.20 4.41
N GLY A 76 -19.83 7.83 4.16
CA GLY A 76 -18.88 8.72 3.50
C GLY A 76 -17.43 8.28 3.68
N VAL A 77 -16.55 9.25 3.56
CA VAL A 77 -15.12 9.07 3.80
C VAL A 77 -14.85 9.06 5.30
N THR A 78 -14.04 8.10 5.78
CA THR A 78 -13.70 7.98 7.20
C THR A 78 -12.20 7.94 7.44
N ASP A 79 -11.79 8.37 8.63
CA ASP A 79 -10.40 8.29 9.06
C ASP A 79 -9.95 6.84 9.32
N GLY A 80 -10.84 5.96 9.75
CA GLY A 80 -10.59 4.54 9.95
C GLY A 80 -10.31 3.79 8.65
N LYS A 81 -10.93 4.22 7.54
CA LYS A 81 -10.71 3.68 6.19
C LYS A 81 -9.65 4.46 5.40
N CYS A 82 -8.70 5.10 6.11
CA CYS A 82 -7.55 5.80 5.51
C CYS A 82 -7.86 7.11 4.75
N GLY A 83 -9.02 7.72 4.92
CA GLY A 83 -9.45 8.89 4.17
C GLY A 83 -9.97 8.56 2.78
N ARG A 84 -10.02 9.56 1.89
CA ARG A 84 -10.56 9.40 0.55
C ARG A 84 -9.61 8.61 -0.35
N GLY A 85 -10.13 7.62 -1.06
CA GLY A 85 -9.44 6.88 -2.10
C GLY A 85 -10.02 7.10 -3.49
N ILE A 86 -9.24 6.74 -4.52
CA ILE A 86 -9.64 6.73 -5.93
C ILE A 86 -9.34 5.37 -6.59
N GLY A 87 -8.50 4.54 -5.99
CA GLY A 87 -8.25 3.19 -6.45
C GLY A 87 -7.56 3.08 -7.81
N TRP A 88 -6.61 3.95 -8.12
CA TRP A 88 -5.86 3.89 -9.38
C TRP A 88 -4.78 2.83 -9.40
N ILE A 89 -4.22 2.51 -8.23
CA ILE A 89 -3.14 1.53 -8.08
C ILE A 89 -3.62 0.41 -7.16
N GLN A 90 -4.01 -0.69 -7.78
CA GLN A 90 -4.45 -1.89 -7.07
C GLN A 90 -3.31 -2.90 -7.01
N PRO A 91 -2.94 -3.40 -5.82
CA PRO A 91 -2.04 -4.53 -5.70
C PRO A 91 -2.64 -5.81 -6.31
N THR A 92 -1.77 -6.69 -6.79
CA THR A 92 -2.19 -7.97 -7.38
C THR A 92 -2.59 -8.99 -6.30
N SER A 93 -3.27 -10.07 -6.71
CA SER A 93 -3.57 -11.19 -5.81
C SER A 93 -2.31 -11.79 -5.18
N HIS A 94 -1.19 -11.81 -5.91
CA HIS A 94 0.09 -12.25 -5.38
C HIS A 94 0.48 -11.50 -4.10
N PHE A 95 0.27 -10.17 -4.06
CA PHE A 95 0.52 -9.38 -2.86
C PHE A 95 -0.45 -9.70 -1.71
N PHE A 96 -1.75 -9.82 -1.99
CA PHE A 96 -2.72 -9.98 -0.90
C PHE A 96 -2.79 -11.40 -0.34
N ASN A 97 -2.43 -12.40 -1.15
CA ASN A 97 -2.62 -13.81 -0.83
C ASN A 97 -1.31 -14.60 -0.81
N ASP A 98 -0.59 -14.66 -1.95
CA ASP A 98 0.46 -15.65 -2.14
C ASP A 98 1.69 -15.43 -1.27
N ILE A 99 2.17 -14.16 -1.19
CA ILE A 99 3.39 -13.85 -0.41
C ILE A 99 3.23 -14.12 1.09
N TRP A 100 1.99 -14.14 1.59
CA TRP A 100 1.69 -14.39 3.00
C TRP A 100 1.42 -15.85 3.33
N SER A 101 1.14 -16.69 2.32
CA SER A 101 0.89 -18.13 2.48
C SER A 101 2.16 -18.91 2.80
N LYS A 102 3.32 -18.37 2.43
CA LYS A 102 4.63 -19.00 2.63
C LYS A 102 5.41 -18.27 3.72
N GLY A 103 5.07 -18.48 4.97
CA GLY A 103 6.02 -17.97 5.88
C GLY A 103 5.58 -17.14 7.00
N SER A 104 4.68 -17.44 7.74
CA SER A 104 4.50 -16.97 9.08
C SER A 104 3.13 -16.40 9.32
N GLU A 105 2.31 -17.19 9.92
CA GLU A 105 1.06 -16.73 10.55
C GLU A 105 1.30 -15.61 11.57
N ASN A 106 2.54 -15.45 12.01
CA ASN A 106 2.97 -14.47 13.00
C ASN A 106 3.55 -13.18 12.40
N ASP A 107 3.66 -13.06 11.08
CA ASP A 107 4.16 -11.86 10.44
C ASP A 107 3.19 -10.68 10.68
N ILE A 108 3.61 -9.75 11.52
CA ILE A 108 2.74 -8.64 11.93
C ILE A 108 2.43 -7.67 10.78
N ARG A 109 3.19 -7.70 9.67
CA ARG A 109 2.89 -6.92 8.46
C ARG A 109 1.61 -7.38 7.80
N ASN A 110 1.23 -8.65 7.99
CA ASN A 110 -0.01 -9.25 7.50
C ASN A 110 -1.18 -9.16 8.48
N SER A 111 -1.02 -8.44 9.58
CA SER A 111 -2.08 -8.28 10.57
C SER A 111 -3.24 -7.46 10.06
N GLU A 112 -4.42 -7.61 10.66
CA GLU A 112 -5.62 -6.79 10.41
C GLU A 112 -5.40 -5.28 10.64
N TYR A 113 -4.40 -4.92 11.47
CA TYR A 113 -4.04 -3.51 11.71
C TYR A 113 -3.25 -2.89 10.56
N ASN A 114 -2.58 -3.70 9.73
CA ASN A 114 -1.79 -3.26 8.59
C ASN A 114 -2.51 -3.46 7.27
N ILE A 115 -3.32 -4.53 7.16
CA ILE A 115 -4.10 -4.85 5.96
C ILE A 115 -5.55 -5.09 6.39
N ILE A 116 -6.43 -4.13 6.13
CA ILE A 116 -7.87 -4.25 6.39
C ILE A 116 -8.49 -4.94 5.19
N ARG A 117 -8.87 -6.21 5.35
CA ARG A 117 -9.40 -7.04 4.25
C ARG A 117 -10.90 -6.96 4.09
N ASP A 118 -11.61 -6.53 5.12
CA ASP A 118 -13.05 -6.41 5.11
C ASP A 118 -13.51 -5.25 6.00
N VAL A 119 -14.66 -4.67 5.69
CA VAL A 119 -15.25 -3.55 6.44
C VAL A 119 -16.75 -3.77 6.61
N ARG A 120 -17.30 -3.22 7.68
CA ARG A 120 -18.75 -3.23 7.89
C ARG A 120 -19.42 -2.15 7.07
N ILE A 121 -20.58 -2.48 6.53
CA ILE A 121 -21.50 -1.53 5.91
C ILE A 121 -22.05 -0.64 7.01
N ASP A 122 -21.70 0.65 6.98
CA ASP A 122 -21.95 1.59 8.07
C ASP A 122 -23.08 2.58 7.80
N ASN A 123 -23.73 2.52 6.64
CA ASN A 123 -24.90 3.32 6.33
C ASN A 123 -26.17 2.73 6.99
N PRO A 124 -26.79 3.41 7.99
CA PRO A 124 -27.98 2.90 8.66
C PRO A 124 -29.21 2.79 7.77
N GLU A 125 -29.24 3.52 6.63
CA GLU A 125 -30.35 3.44 5.65
C GLU A 125 -30.26 2.19 4.78
N SER A 126 -29.14 1.49 4.81
CA SER A 126 -28.95 0.26 4.04
C SER A 126 -29.61 -0.93 4.75
N PRO A 127 -30.40 -1.76 4.05
CA PRO A 127 -30.88 -3.03 4.63
C PRO A 127 -29.75 -3.99 5.03
N ALA A 128 -28.55 -3.77 4.50
CA ALA A 128 -27.34 -4.50 4.86
C ALA A 128 -26.51 -3.86 5.98
N PHE A 129 -27.07 -2.89 6.69
CA PHE A 129 -26.37 -2.23 7.81
C PHE A 129 -25.76 -3.24 8.80
N GLY A 130 -24.52 -3.05 9.16
CA GLY A 130 -23.80 -3.90 10.10
C GLY A 130 -23.22 -5.20 9.50
N GLN A 131 -23.60 -5.59 8.30
CA GLN A 131 -23.04 -6.73 7.58
C GLN A 131 -21.66 -6.38 7.01
N TRP A 132 -20.88 -7.43 6.66
CA TRP A 132 -19.54 -7.27 6.09
C TRP A 132 -19.59 -7.20 4.58
N LEU A 133 -18.83 -6.30 3.99
CA LEU A 133 -18.79 -6.09 2.53
C LEU A 133 -18.33 -7.35 1.77
N VAL A 134 -17.27 -7.98 2.23
CA VAL A 134 -16.65 -9.14 1.55
C VAL A 134 -17.25 -10.46 2.05
N LYS A 135 -17.24 -10.66 3.36
CA LYS A 135 -17.67 -11.91 4.00
C LYS A 135 -19.13 -12.24 3.69
N ASP A 136 -20.01 -11.25 3.68
CA ASP A 136 -21.44 -11.43 3.46
C ASP A 136 -21.83 -11.28 1.97
N GLY A 137 -20.83 -11.16 1.09
CA GLY A 137 -21.01 -11.35 -0.36
C GLY A 137 -21.36 -10.09 -1.18
N TYR A 138 -21.41 -8.92 -0.58
CA TYR A 138 -21.73 -7.65 -1.27
C TYR A 138 -20.60 -7.20 -2.21
N TYR A 139 -19.37 -7.63 -1.97
CA TYR A 139 -18.23 -7.37 -2.86
C TYR A 139 -18.51 -7.78 -4.33
N LYS A 140 -19.29 -8.82 -4.57
CA LYS A 140 -19.62 -9.31 -5.92
C LYS A 140 -20.53 -8.37 -6.71
N GLN A 141 -21.16 -7.41 -6.05
CA GLN A 141 -22.10 -6.46 -6.67
C GLN A 141 -21.42 -5.17 -7.12
N LEU A 142 -20.11 -5.02 -6.93
CA LEU A 142 -19.43 -3.78 -7.22
C LEU A 142 -19.31 -3.53 -8.73
N ASP A 143 -19.60 -2.30 -9.14
CA ASP A 143 -19.53 -1.86 -10.54
C ASP A 143 -18.10 -1.76 -11.06
N SER A 144 -17.14 -1.59 -10.17
CA SER A 144 -15.73 -1.37 -10.51
C SER A 144 -14.80 -2.03 -9.51
N ILE A 145 -13.78 -2.70 -10.04
CA ILE A 145 -12.67 -3.26 -9.27
C ILE A 145 -11.89 -2.22 -8.44
N ARG A 146 -12.01 -0.94 -8.78
CA ARG A 146 -11.43 0.17 -8.02
C ARG A 146 -12.14 0.42 -6.71
N GLN A 147 -13.39 0.00 -6.58
CA GLN A 147 -14.23 0.29 -5.44
C GLN A 147 -13.76 -0.41 -4.17
N TRP A 148 -13.32 -1.67 -4.29
CA TRP A 148 -12.81 -2.39 -3.12
C TRP A 148 -11.66 -3.33 -3.45
N TYR A 149 -10.68 -3.30 -2.60
CA TYR A 149 -9.59 -4.25 -2.36
C TYR A 149 -9.02 -3.97 -0.97
N PRO A 150 -8.26 -4.89 -0.33
CA PRO A 150 -7.75 -4.66 1.02
C PRO A 150 -7.02 -3.34 1.19
N LEU A 151 -7.35 -2.61 2.26
CA LEU A 151 -6.77 -1.33 2.62
C LEU A 151 -5.41 -1.51 3.30
N MET A 152 -4.43 -0.73 2.86
CA MET A 152 -3.09 -0.71 3.45
C MET A 152 -2.93 0.51 4.36
N THR A 153 -2.98 0.30 5.67
CA THR A 153 -2.96 1.41 6.65
C THR A 153 -1.63 2.16 6.72
N LYS A 154 -0.56 1.53 6.26
CA LYS A 154 0.79 2.10 6.22
C LYS A 154 0.87 3.41 5.44
N ILE A 155 0.04 3.57 4.42
CA ILE A 155 0.11 4.69 3.48
C ILE A 155 -0.57 5.96 4.00
N SER A 156 -1.44 5.87 5.00
CA SER A 156 -2.27 6.99 5.47
C SER A 156 -2.11 7.27 6.96
N ARG A 157 -2.74 8.36 7.39
CA ARG A 157 -2.85 8.78 8.80
C ARG A 157 -4.13 8.20 9.41
N VAL A 158 -4.23 6.90 9.54
CA VAL A 158 -5.42 6.24 10.10
C VAL A 158 -5.74 6.81 11.48
N ASN A 159 -6.99 7.25 11.68
CA ASN A 159 -7.52 7.82 12.91
C ASN A 159 -6.76 9.07 13.43
N ASN A 160 -6.10 9.82 12.54
CA ASN A 160 -5.32 10.99 12.94
C ASN A 160 -5.16 11.99 11.76
N PHE A 161 -6.26 12.42 11.17
CA PHE A 161 -6.25 13.46 10.15
C PHE A 161 -6.10 14.86 10.78
N PRO A 162 -5.71 15.89 10.02
CA PRO A 162 -5.78 17.27 10.49
C PRO A 162 -7.20 17.64 10.89
N GLU A 163 -7.32 18.47 11.92
CA GLU A 163 -8.60 18.82 12.57
C GLU A 163 -9.63 19.41 11.58
N GLU A 164 -9.17 20.12 10.57
CA GLU A 164 -10.00 20.77 9.56
C GLU A 164 -10.71 19.79 8.62
N PHE A 165 -10.23 18.55 8.55
CA PHE A 165 -10.83 17.54 7.69
C PHE A 165 -11.97 16.78 8.36
N TYR A 166 -12.14 16.88 9.68
CA TYR A 166 -13.25 16.23 10.35
C TYR A 166 -14.57 16.97 10.09
N GLN A 167 -15.59 16.21 9.65
CA GLN A 167 -16.95 16.73 9.58
C GLN A 167 -17.48 16.93 11.00
N LYS A 168 -18.19 18.04 11.24
CA LYS A 168 -18.68 18.42 12.58
C LYS A 168 -20.17 18.67 12.58
N ASP A 169 -20.82 18.40 13.70
CA ASP A 169 -22.20 18.77 13.96
C ASP A 169 -22.34 20.29 14.22
N ALA A 170 -23.56 20.76 14.45
CA ALA A 170 -23.84 22.17 14.73
C ALA A 170 -23.18 22.68 16.04
N ASN A 171 -22.77 21.78 16.92
CA ASN A 171 -22.09 22.10 18.19
C ASN A 171 -20.57 22.02 18.07
N GLY A 172 -20.03 21.67 16.89
CA GLY A 172 -18.60 21.53 16.62
C GLY A 172 -18.00 20.17 16.99
N ASN A 173 -18.82 19.17 17.33
CA ASN A 173 -18.34 17.83 17.62
C ASN A 173 -18.10 17.04 16.33
N PRO A 174 -17.01 16.24 16.23
CA PRO A 174 -16.78 15.38 15.08
C PRO A 174 -17.93 14.38 14.86
N LEU A 175 -18.40 14.28 13.62
CA LEU A 175 -19.38 13.27 13.24
C LEU A 175 -18.72 11.91 13.14
N MET A 176 -19.43 10.87 13.58
CA MET A 176 -18.94 9.50 13.62
C MET A 176 -19.90 8.54 12.93
N THR A 177 -19.35 7.48 12.36
CA THR A 177 -20.16 6.32 11.94
C THR A 177 -20.67 5.56 13.17
N PRO A 178 -21.72 4.73 13.03
CA PRO A 178 -22.19 3.87 14.12
C PRO A 178 -21.11 2.92 14.70
N PHE A 179 -20.02 2.71 13.98
CA PHE A 179 -18.90 1.86 14.40
C PHE A 179 -17.70 2.65 14.96
N GLY A 180 -17.87 3.97 15.20
CA GLY A 180 -16.90 4.80 15.88
C GLY A 180 -15.75 5.33 15.01
N GLU A 181 -15.84 5.29 13.69
CA GLU A 181 -14.92 5.98 12.79
C GLU A 181 -15.40 7.42 12.57
N HIS A 182 -14.47 8.38 12.57
CA HIS A 182 -14.85 9.78 12.29
C HIS A 182 -15.05 9.99 10.79
N LEU A 183 -16.11 10.72 10.46
CA LEU A 183 -16.34 11.19 9.10
C LEU A 183 -15.39 12.33 8.77
N VAL A 184 -14.76 12.26 7.60
CA VAL A 184 -13.91 13.33 7.07
C VAL A 184 -14.44 13.85 5.75
N ILE A 185 -14.06 15.07 5.38
CA ILE A 185 -14.49 15.69 4.13
C ILE A 185 -13.81 15.02 2.91
N ASN A 186 -14.43 15.17 1.74
CA ASN A 186 -13.92 14.56 0.50
C ASN A 186 -12.54 15.05 0.04
N SER A 187 -12.04 16.16 0.57
CA SER A 187 -10.68 16.63 0.29
C SER A 187 -9.62 15.97 1.18
N ALA A 188 -9.98 15.09 2.11
CA ALA A 188 -9.06 14.31 2.93
C ALA A 188 -8.41 13.18 2.11
N ASN A 189 -7.61 13.53 1.09
CA ASN A 189 -7.03 12.64 0.08
C ASN A 189 -5.50 12.55 0.11
N GLY A 190 -4.83 13.30 0.98
CA GLY A 190 -3.39 13.26 1.17
C GLY A 190 -2.95 12.36 2.32
N SER A 191 -1.66 12.02 2.37
CA SER A 191 -1.10 11.32 3.53
C SER A 191 -0.85 12.24 4.72
N TYR A 192 -0.59 13.51 4.47
CA TYR A 192 -0.30 14.58 5.45
C TYR A 192 0.73 14.19 6.51
N LYS A 193 1.69 13.34 6.14
CA LYS A 193 2.77 12.85 6.99
C LYS A 193 4.03 12.66 6.18
N ASP A 194 5.16 12.59 6.87
CA ASP A 194 6.45 12.31 6.26
C ASP A 194 6.46 11.01 5.47
N VAL A 195 7.27 10.96 4.41
CA VAL A 195 7.38 9.80 3.53
C VAL A 195 8.84 9.34 3.46
N TYR A 196 9.09 8.06 3.69
CA TYR A 196 10.41 7.48 3.48
C TYR A 196 10.75 7.46 1.99
N LEU A 197 11.89 8.04 1.63
CA LEU A 197 12.54 7.77 0.36
C LEU A 197 13.48 6.57 0.49
N PHE A 198 14.26 6.54 1.57
CA PHE A 198 15.13 5.40 1.87
C PHE A 198 15.17 5.12 3.36
N ARG A 199 15.16 3.84 3.71
CA ARG A 199 15.33 3.37 5.08
C ARG A 199 16.16 2.10 5.15
N LEU A 200 16.69 1.80 6.33
CA LEU A 200 17.67 0.74 6.56
C LEU A 200 17.20 -0.65 6.09
N ALA A 201 15.90 -0.96 6.14
CA ALA A 201 15.36 -2.22 5.63
C ALA A 201 15.64 -2.40 4.13
N GLU A 202 15.53 -1.35 3.34
CA GLU A 202 15.87 -1.41 1.92
C GLU A 202 17.36 -1.68 1.70
N THR A 203 18.23 -1.07 2.49
CA THR A 203 19.68 -1.30 2.43
C THR A 203 20.04 -2.76 2.72
N TYR A 204 19.39 -3.38 3.72
CA TYR A 204 19.58 -4.81 3.98
C TYR A 204 19.14 -5.67 2.80
N LEU A 205 17.98 -5.38 2.19
CA LEU A 205 17.47 -6.16 1.06
C LEU A 205 18.31 -5.95 -0.22
N LEU A 206 18.87 -4.76 -0.45
CA LEU A 206 19.84 -4.51 -1.53
C LEU A 206 21.15 -5.29 -1.28
N ARG A 207 21.61 -5.37 -0.06
CA ARG A 207 22.82 -6.15 0.27
C ARG A 207 22.57 -7.66 0.15
N ALA A 208 21.38 -8.12 0.56
CA ALA A 208 20.98 -9.50 0.34
C ALA A 208 20.97 -9.89 -1.14
N GLU A 209 20.46 -9.01 -2.01
CA GLU A 209 20.52 -9.16 -3.46
C GLU A 209 21.97 -9.31 -3.97
N ALA A 210 22.87 -8.43 -3.50
CA ALA A 210 24.26 -8.49 -3.86
C ALA A 210 24.94 -9.81 -3.40
N TYR A 211 24.57 -10.34 -2.24
CA TYR A 211 25.05 -11.63 -1.75
C TYR A 211 24.54 -12.80 -2.60
N VAL A 212 23.25 -12.79 -2.98
CA VAL A 212 22.68 -13.81 -3.89
C VAL A 212 23.45 -13.83 -5.22
N ASN A 213 23.70 -12.65 -5.80
CA ASN A 213 24.43 -12.53 -7.06
C ASN A 213 25.91 -12.99 -6.95
N LYS A 214 26.47 -12.99 -5.73
CA LYS A 214 27.80 -13.54 -5.45
C LYS A 214 27.80 -15.02 -5.06
N GLY A 215 26.64 -15.66 -4.98
CA GLY A 215 26.49 -17.04 -4.56
C GLY A 215 26.63 -17.26 -3.02
N ASP A 216 26.49 -16.20 -2.20
CA ASP A 216 26.58 -16.27 -0.75
C ASP A 216 25.17 -16.21 -0.12
N GLN A 217 24.41 -17.28 -0.28
CA GLN A 217 23.05 -17.38 0.24
C GLN A 217 22.98 -17.30 1.78
N ALA A 218 24.04 -17.70 2.48
CA ALA A 218 24.08 -17.62 3.94
C ALA A 218 24.03 -16.16 4.41
N LYS A 219 24.86 -15.28 3.81
CA LYS A 219 24.81 -13.86 4.14
C LYS A 219 23.55 -13.17 3.63
N ALA A 220 23.04 -13.57 2.46
CA ALA A 220 21.77 -13.09 1.96
C ALA A 220 20.63 -13.39 2.93
N ALA A 221 20.55 -14.63 3.44
CA ALA A 221 19.54 -15.03 4.41
C ALA A 221 19.70 -14.28 5.74
N ALA A 222 20.91 -14.01 6.19
CA ALA A 222 21.16 -13.23 7.41
C ALA A 222 20.59 -11.81 7.30
N ASP A 223 20.77 -11.15 6.16
CA ASP A 223 20.22 -9.80 5.91
C ASP A 223 18.70 -9.82 5.81
N VAL A 224 18.12 -10.76 5.05
CA VAL A 224 16.68 -10.97 4.97
C VAL A 224 16.09 -11.21 6.36
N ASN A 225 16.72 -12.06 7.17
CA ASN A 225 16.28 -12.39 8.51
C ASN A 225 16.37 -11.22 9.50
N THR A 226 17.28 -10.28 9.29
CA THR A 226 17.29 -9.01 10.04
C THR A 226 16.00 -8.24 9.85
N VAL A 227 15.47 -8.19 8.62
CA VAL A 227 14.18 -7.55 8.30
C VAL A 227 13.01 -8.37 8.85
N ARG A 228 13.02 -9.70 8.63
CA ARG A 228 11.95 -10.60 9.03
C ARG A 228 11.78 -10.71 10.54
N SER A 229 12.86 -10.79 11.29
CA SER A 229 12.81 -10.90 12.76
C SER A 229 12.13 -9.70 13.43
N ARG A 230 12.31 -8.50 12.87
CA ARG A 230 11.59 -7.31 13.32
C ARG A 230 10.08 -7.43 13.14
N ALA A 231 9.64 -8.07 12.05
CA ALA A 231 8.24 -8.31 11.73
C ALA A 231 7.65 -9.55 12.44
N ASN A 232 8.43 -10.22 13.29
CA ASN A 232 8.07 -11.48 13.93
C ASN A 232 7.71 -12.59 12.91
N ALA A 233 8.31 -12.50 11.71
CA ALA A 233 8.18 -13.51 10.67
C ALA A 233 9.19 -14.63 10.88
N ASP A 234 8.87 -15.84 10.44
CA ASP A 234 9.77 -16.99 10.52
C ASP A 234 11.04 -16.74 9.70
N PRO A 235 12.21 -17.21 10.16
CA PRO A 235 13.45 -17.00 9.45
C PRO A 235 13.48 -17.78 8.12
N ALA A 236 13.96 -17.11 7.07
CA ALA A 236 14.23 -17.73 5.78
C ALA A 236 15.47 -18.62 5.88
N GLN A 237 15.40 -19.80 5.25
CA GLN A 237 16.56 -20.69 5.14
C GLN A 237 17.48 -20.23 3.99
N PRO A 238 18.80 -20.37 4.11
CA PRO A 238 19.72 -19.95 3.04
C PRO A 238 19.38 -20.54 1.66
N ALA A 239 18.97 -21.81 1.61
CA ALA A 239 18.60 -22.47 0.35
C ALA A 239 17.36 -21.87 -0.34
N GLU A 240 16.51 -21.16 0.39
CA GLU A 240 15.29 -20.52 -0.15
C GLU A 240 15.56 -19.14 -0.72
N VAL A 241 16.64 -18.48 -0.24
CA VAL A 241 16.90 -17.08 -0.55
C VAL A 241 17.54 -16.95 -1.94
N ASN A 242 16.71 -16.59 -2.88
CA ASN A 242 17.08 -16.24 -4.26
C ASN A 242 16.50 -14.87 -4.62
N ILE A 243 16.68 -14.40 -5.85
CA ILE A 243 16.19 -13.10 -6.31
C ILE A 243 14.66 -12.98 -6.18
N ASP A 244 13.91 -14.03 -6.52
CA ASP A 244 12.44 -13.99 -6.42
C ASP A 244 12.00 -13.92 -4.95
N TYR A 245 12.67 -14.62 -4.04
CA TYR A 245 12.43 -14.51 -2.60
C TYR A 245 12.66 -13.09 -2.08
N ILE A 246 13.78 -12.48 -2.49
CA ILE A 246 14.10 -11.09 -2.11
C ILE A 246 13.07 -10.12 -2.66
N LEU A 247 12.61 -10.30 -3.90
CA LEU A 247 11.56 -9.49 -4.49
C LEU A 247 10.22 -9.60 -3.73
N ASP A 248 9.88 -10.78 -3.23
CA ASP A 248 8.69 -10.97 -2.40
C ASP A 248 8.88 -10.37 -1.00
N GLU A 249 10.09 -10.47 -0.40
CA GLU A 249 10.38 -9.83 0.87
C GLU A 249 10.37 -8.30 0.76
N ARG A 250 10.90 -7.74 -0.33
CA ARG A 250 10.77 -6.31 -0.65
C ARG A 250 9.31 -5.90 -0.75
N LEU A 251 8.47 -6.73 -1.37
CA LEU A 251 7.05 -6.44 -1.50
C LEU A 251 6.33 -6.45 -0.13
N ARG A 252 6.67 -7.39 0.78
CA ARG A 252 6.14 -7.41 2.16
C ARG A 252 6.58 -6.17 2.95
N GLU A 253 7.84 -5.80 2.82
CA GLU A 253 8.47 -4.78 3.66
C GLU A 253 8.31 -3.36 3.12
N LEU A 254 8.46 -3.16 1.80
CA LEU A 254 8.58 -1.86 1.17
C LEU A 254 7.34 -1.48 0.33
N TYR A 255 6.22 -2.18 0.50
CA TYR A 255 4.97 -1.81 -0.15
C TYR A 255 4.62 -0.34 0.12
N CYS A 256 4.21 0.37 -0.92
CA CYS A 256 3.94 1.82 -0.92
C CYS A 256 5.13 2.74 -0.60
N GLU A 257 6.35 2.20 -0.51
CA GLU A 257 7.58 2.98 -0.36
C GLU A 257 8.49 2.81 -1.57
N GLU A 258 8.65 1.56 -2.02
CA GLU A 258 9.51 1.20 -3.14
C GLU A 258 8.92 1.66 -4.48
N LEU A 259 9.78 2.22 -5.35
CA LEU A 259 9.49 2.38 -6.76
C LEU A 259 9.60 1.01 -7.46
N ARG A 260 8.58 0.18 -7.27
CA ARG A 260 8.58 -1.24 -7.64
C ARG A 260 8.95 -1.51 -9.09
N MET A 261 8.41 -0.70 -10.01
CA MET A 261 8.71 -0.83 -11.45
C MET A 261 10.19 -0.63 -11.73
N LEU A 262 10.82 0.37 -11.10
CA LEU A 262 12.25 0.64 -11.24
C LEU A 262 13.10 -0.53 -10.73
N THR A 263 12.74 -1.10 -9.57
CA THR A 263 13.43 -2.27 -9.01
C THR A 263 13.34 -3.47 -9.97
N LEU A 264 12.16 -3.75 -10.50
CA LEU A 264 11.96 -4.87 -11.42
C LEU A 264 12.71 -4.68 -12.75
N CYS A 265 12.72 -3.46 -13.31
CA CYS A 265 13.51 -3.14 -14.51
C CYS A 265 15.01 -3.33 -14.25
N ARG A 266 15.52 -2.76 -13.15
CA ARG A 266 16.94 -2.87 -12.77
C ARG A 266 17.41 -4.33 -12.62
N MET A 267 16.53 -5.20 -12.16
CA MET A 267 16.80 -6.63 -12.00
C MET A 267 16.47 -7.47 -13.24
N GLY A 268 15.98 -6.86 -14.34
CA GLY A 268 15.52 -7.59 -15.53
C GLY A 268 14.33 -8.52 -15.25
N LYS A 269 13.49 -8.18 -14.28
CA LYS A 269 12.39 -9.01 -13.79
C LYS A 269 11.00 -8.45 -14.08
N LEU A 270 10.90 -7.29 -14.75
CA LEU A 270 9.61 -6.66 -14.97
C LEU A 270 8.68 -7.54 -15.80
N ALA A 271 9.14 -8.00 -16.97
CA ALA A 271 8.32 -8.81 -17.85
C ALA A 271 7.94 -10.15 -17.21
N ASP A 272 8.90 -10.88 -16.64
CA ASP A 272 8.67 -12.16 -15.98
C ASP A 272 7.67 -12.05 -14.82
N ARG A 273 7.85 -11.08 -13.91
CA ARG A 273 6.97 -10.92 -12.75
C ARG A 273 5.56 -10.45 -13.14
N ASN A 274 5.43 -9.59 -14.16
CA ASN A 274 4.12 -9.21 -14.67
C ASN A 274 3.39 -10.39 -15.31
N ARG A 275 4.03 -11.20 -16.14
CA ARG A 275 3.41 -12.39 -16.73
C ARG A 275 2.89 -13.35 -15.66
N ARG A 276 3.64 -13.53 -14.58
CA ARG A 276 3.26 -14.44 -13.49
C ARG A 276 2.16 -13.91 -12.59
N TYR A 277 2.14 -12.62 -12.30
CA TYR A 277 1.35 -12.10 -11.18
C TYR A 277 0.39 -10.97 -11.54
N ASN A 278 0.46 -10.41 -12.75
CA ASN A 278 -0.44 -9.34 -13.16
C ASN A 278 -1.34 -9.80 -14.33
N PRO A 279 -2.59 -10.21 -14.07
CA PRO A 279 -3.46 -10.74 -15.11
C PRO A 279 -3.88 -9.70 -16.15
N ARG A 280 -3.65 -8.40 -15.89
CA ARG A 280 -4.05 -7.32 -16.81
C ARG A 280 -2.98 -6.97 -17.83
N THR A 281 -1.74 -6.86 -17.39
CA THR A 281 -0.61 -6.48 -18.23
C THR A 281 0.26 -7.68 -18.63
N GLY A 282 0.13 -8.79 -17.92
CA GLY A 282 0.95 -9.99 -18.16
C GLY A 282 0.81 -10.58 -19.55
N MET A 283 -0.35 -10.44 -20.20
CA MET A 283 -0.58 -10.94 -21.56
C MET A 283 0.03 -10.05 -22.65
N SER A 284 0.28 -8.78 -22.37
CA SER A 284 0.76 -7.81 -23.35
C SER A 284 2.20 -7.37 -23.12
N ILE A 285 2.82 -7.79 -22.02
CA ILE A 285 4.18 -7.40 -21.70
C ILE A 285 5.21 -8.27 -22.44
N GLU A 286 6.17 -7.62 -23.08
CA GLU A 286 7.25 -8.27 -23.81
C GLU A 286 8.59 -8.09 -23.07
N ASP A 287 9.61 -8.90 -23.41
CA ASP A 287 10.89 -8.89 -22.68
C ASP A 287 11.65 -7.57 -22.83
N TYR A 288 11.48 -6.86 -23.94
CA TYR A 288 12.13 -5.56 -24.13
C TYR A 288 11.62 -4.50 -23.14
N HIS A 289 10.41 -4.65 -22.55
CA HIS A 289 9.90 -3.75 -21.54
C HIS A 289 10.70 -3.78 -20.22
N ASN A 290 11.64 -4.70 -20.05
CA ASN A 290 12.62 -4.62 -18.96
C ASN A 290 13.51 -3.38 -19.06
N LEU A 291 13.67 -2.84 -20.27
CA LEU A 291 14.30 -1.54 -20.52
C LEU A 291 13.24 -0.49 -20.77
N TRP A 292 13.55 0.76 -20.44
CA TRP A 292 12.67 1.88 -20.77
C TRP A 292 13.07 2.50 -22.11
N PRO A 293 12.13 3.06 -22.90
CA PRO A 293 12.50 3.82 -24.08
C PRO A 293 13.32 5.05 -23.68
N ILE A 294 14.34 5.33 -24.45
CA ILE A 294 15.06 6.61 -24.36
C ILE A 294 14.11 7.68 -24.90
N PRO A 295 13.84 8.77 -24.15
CA PRO A 295 12.99 9.82 -24.65
C PRO A 295 13.50 10.36 -26.00
N TYR A 296 12.62 10.46 -27.00
CA TYR A 296 13.00 10.87 -28.35
C TYR A 296 13.69 12.23 -28.36
N SER A 297 13.28 13.14 -27.48
CA SER A 297 13.93 14.43 -27.26
C SER A 297 15.41 14.34 -26.87
N GLU A 298 15.84 13.29 -26.20
CA GLU A 298 17.24 13.08 -25.82
C GLU A 298 18.05 12.56 -27.04
N ILE A 299 17.44 11.76 -27.88
CA ILE A 299 18.04 11.28 -29.13
C ILE A 299 18.25 12.46 -30.09
N GLU A 300 17.23 13.29 -30.30
CA GLU A 300 17.30 14.43 -31.23
C GLU A 300 18.25 15.54 -30.77
N ARG A 301 18.30 15.81 -29.47
CA ARG A 301 19.16 16.88 -28.93
C ARG A 301 20.64 16.54 -28.91
N ASN A 302 20.98 15.27 -29.04
CA ASN A 302 22.37 14.85 -29.05
C ASN A 302 23.00 15.06 -30.44
N VAL A 303 23.75 16.15 -30.57
CA VAL A 303 24.42 16.54 -31.84
C VAL A 303 25.84 15.95 -31.98
N TYR A 304 26.36 15.30 -30.95
CA TYR A 304 27.78 14.83 -30.94
C TYR A 304 27.91 13.34 -31.19
N ALA A 305 26.85 12.55 -30.97
CA ALA A 305 26.86 11.11 -31.21
C ALA A 305 25.44 10.62 -31.54
N THR A 306 25.34 9.55 -32.31
CA THR A 306 24.07 8.86 -32.53
C THR A 306 23.75 8.07 -31.29
N ILE A 307 22.58 8.34 -30.70
CA ILE A 307 22.01 7.51 -29.63
C ILE A 307 21.00 6.58 -30.29
N GLU A 308 21.26 5.28 -30.24
CA GLU A 308 20.32 4.27 -30.69
C GLU A 308 19.25 4.02 -29.61
N GLN A 309 18.00 3.83 -30.03
CA GLN A 309 16.90 3.48 -29.15
C GLN A 309 17.10 2.06 -28.59
N ASN A 310 16.60 1.81 -27.39
CA ASN A 310 16.55 0.47 -26.83
C ASN A 310 15.75 -0.48 -27.74
N PRO A 311 16.16 -1.76 -27.88
CA PRO A 311 15.47 -2.71 -28.73
C PRO A 311 13.98 -2.82 -28.40
N GLY A 312 13.13 -2.78 -29.43
CA GLY A 312 11.68 -2.93 -29.30
C GLY A 312 10.88 -1.62 -29.25
N TYR A 313 11.58 -0.47 -29.24
CA TYR A 313 10.94 0.86 -29.24
C TYR A 313 11.21 1.65 -30.52
#